data_99d9f6a1acd23194df619f37f429708d
#
_entry.id   99d9f6a1acd23194df619f37f429708d
#
_cell.length_a   1.000
_cell.length_b   1.000
_cell.length_c   1.000
_cell.angle_alpha   90.00
_cell.angle_beta   90.00
_cell.angle_gamma   90.00
#
_symmetry.space_group_name_H-M   'P 1'
#
loop_
_entity.id
_entity.type
_entity.pdbx_description
1 polymer ?
#
loop_
_entity_poly.entity_id
_entity_poly.type
_entity_poly.pdbx_seq_one_letter_code
_entity_poly.pdbx_strand_id
1 'polypeptide(L)'
;VDLFDTPTLKFNGGSSVGISGKDGRSNSKYTFADESVIVAPTKTITMPSTEVSFTFKKADFARLMKGVVTLNLPDIAVIGDGKTMRLIADDRKNKASNKFDIELGETDKTFKAFFKAENFKMLEDDYDVAISKQKISHFVNRTRPVQYWIALEPESEF
;
A
#
# COMPACT_ATOMS: atom_id res chain seq x y z
N VAL A 1 1.93 -15.79 5.53
CA VAL A 1 2.35 -15.95 6.95
C VAL A 1 1.16 -15.60 7.84
N ASP A 2 0.42 -14.55 7.56
CA ASP A 2 -0.74 -14.08 8.37
C ASP A 2 -1.92 -15.05 8.43
N LEU A 3 -1.88 -16.12 7.62
CA LEU A 3 -2.85 -17.22 7.66
C LEU A 3 -2.66 -18.16 8.86
N PHE A 4 -1.56 -18.03 9.60
CA PHE A 4 -1.17 -18.97 10.63
C PHE A 4 -0.81 -18.25 11.94
N ASP A 5 -1.30 -18.75 13.05
CA ASP A 5 -0.78 -18.42 14.37
C ASP A 5 0.57 -19.10 14.57
N THR A 6 1.62 -18.35 14.91
CA THR A 6 2.99 -18.85 15.15
C THR A 6 3.45 -19.86 14.09
N PRO A 7 3.63 -19.41 12.81
CA PRO A 7 3.98 -20.30 11.71
C PRO A 7 5.38 -20.86 11.83
N THR A 8 5.55 -22.15 11.48
CA THR A 8 6.84 -22.80 11.29
C THR A 8 7.18 -22.81 9.79
N LEU A 9 8.36 -22.31 9.44
CA LEU A 9 8.87 -22.29 8.08
C LEU A 9 9.88 -23.43 7.89
N LYS A 10 9.70 -24.23 6.83
CA LYS A 10 10.62 -25.30 6.43
C LYS A 10 11.23 -25.00 5.07
N PHE A 11 12.52 -24.66 5.07
CA PHE A 11 13.32 -24.44 3.87
C PHE A 11 14.07 -25.73 3.54
N ASN A 12 13.63 -26.46 2.55
CA ASN A 12 14.19 -27.79 2.18
C ASN A 12 15.24 -27.69 1.06
N GLY A 13 15.87 -26.52 0.86
CA GLY A 13 16.90 -26.30 -0.17
C GLY A 13 16.39 -26.36 -1.62
N GLY A 14 15.09 -26.36 -1.83
CA GLY A 14 14.46 -26.42 -3.15
C GLY A 14 13.84 -25.09 -3.57
N SER A 15 12.97 -25.15 -4.58
CA SER A 15 12.25 -24.00 -5.16
C SER A 15 11.04 -23.54 -4.33
N SER A 16 10.90 -23.96 -3.07
CA SER A 16 9.73 -23.65 -2.25
C SER A 16 10.03 -23.68 -0.75
N VAL A 17 9.20 -22.97 0.02
CA VAL A 17 9.13 -23.05 1.47
C VAL A 17 7.79 -23.67 1.90
N GLY A 18 7.85 -24.63 2.83
CA GLY A 18 6.68 -25.16 3.53
C GLY A 18 6.36 -24.27 4.73
N ILE A 19 5.10 -23.93 4.92
CA ILE A 19 4.60 -23.15 6.04
C ILE A 19 3.55 -23.99 6.76
N SER A 20 3.70 -24.19 8.07
CA SER A 20 2.74 -24.94 8.87
C SER A 20 2.34 -24.16 10.11
N GLY A 21 1.06 -24.25 10.47
CA GLY A 21 0.56 -23.75 11.75
C GLY A 21 1.08 -24.59 12.93
N LYS A 22 1.06 -24.02 14.13
CA LYS A 22 1.50 -24.67 15.37
C LYS A 22 0.78 -25.99 15.66
N ASP A 23 -0.48 -26.08 15.26
CA ASP A 23 -1.32 -27.28 15.45
C ASP A 23 -1.04 -28.41 14.44
N GLY A 24 -0.17 -28.17 13.44
CA GLY A 24 0.16 -29.10 12.35
C GLY A 24 -1.01 -29.41 11.38
N ARG A 25 -2.19 -28.83 11.59
CA ARG A 25 -3.40 -29.09 10.79
C ARG A 25 -3.48 -28.21 9.55
N SER A 26 -2.88 -27.01 9.61
CA SER A 26 -2.87 -26.03 8.53
C SER A 26 -1.50 -26.00 7.88
N ASN A 27 -1.45 -26.22 6.56
CA ASN A 27 -0.20 -26.24 5.80
C ASN A 27 -0.36 -25.44 4.51
N SER A 28 0.71 -24.76 4.12
CA SER A 28 0.83 -24.10 2.83
C SER A 28 2.20 -24.36 2.23
N LYS A 29 2.28 -24.39 0.91
CA LYS A 29 3.52 -24.43 0.15
C LYS A 29 3.62 -23.17 -0.69
N TYR A 30 4.68 -22.39 -0.46
CA TYR A 30 4.98 -21.22 -1.28
C TYR A 30 6.13 -21.55 -2.21
N THR A 31 5.90 -21.50 -3.53
CA THR A 31 6.92 -21.73 -4.55
C THR A 31 7.59 -20.40 -4.87
N PHE A 32 8.92 -20.38 -4.88
CA PHE A 32 9.70 -19.19 -5.24
C PHE A 32 9.58 -18.92 -6.75
N ALA A 33 9.63 -17.65 -7.09
CA ALA A 33 9.85 -17.26 -8.48
C ALA A 33 11.30 -17.54 -8.86
N ASP A 34 11.54 -17.90 -10.13
CA ASP A 34 12.89 -17.96 -10.67
C ASP A 34 13.52 -16.57 -10.69
N GLU A 35 14.81 -16.46 -10.33
CA GLU A 35 15.51 -15.17 -10.28
C GLU A 35 15.47 -14.45 -11.63
N SER A 36 15.45 -15.18 -12.74
CA SER A 36 15.43 -14.61 -14.09
C SER A 36 14.14 -13.86 -14.42
N VAL A 37 13.03 -14.14 -13.71
CA VAL A 37 11.74 -13.46 -13.90
C VAL A 37 11.50 -12.35 -12.88
N ILE A 38 12.41 -12.16 -11.92
CA ILE A 38 12.31 -11.08 -10.92
C ILE A 38 12.87 -9.80 -11.52
N VAL A 39 12.00 -8.82 -11.75
CA VAL A 39 12.40 -7.47 -12.17
C VAL A 39 12.64 -6.62 -10.93
N ALA A 40 13.88 -6.22 -10.71
CA ALA A 40 14.25 -5.32 -9.64
C ALA A 40 14.80 -4.00 -10.22
N PRO A 41 14.53 -2.84 -9.60
CA PRO A 41 15.13 -1.57 -9.99
C PRO A 41 16.66 -1.63 -9.86
N THR A 42 17.38 -1.29 -10.92
CA THR A 42 18.85 -1.20 -10.90
C THR A 42 19.34 0.19 -10.50
N LYS A 43 18.48 1.19 -10.48
CA LYS A 43 18.78 2.57 -10.12
C LYS A 43 18.15 2.94 -8.79
N THR A 44 18.88 3.70 -7.98
CA THR A 44 18.31 4.32 -6.78
C THR A 44 17.24 5.32 -7.20
N ILE A 45 16.03 5.14 -6.66
CA ILE A 45 14.94 6.09 -6.87
C ILE A 45 15.12 7.23 -5.86
N THR A 46 15.05 8.46 -6.33
CA THR A 46 15.07 9.66 -5.48
C THR A 46 13.77 10.43 -5.68
N MET A 47 13.28 11.04 -4.61
CA MET A 47 12.06 11.85 -4.67
C MET A 47 12.33 13.14 -5.44
N PRO A 48 11.67 13.37 -6.59
CA PRO A 48 11.97 14.53 -7.44
C PRO A 48 11.47 15.85 -6.84
N SER A 49 10.35 15.79 -6.13
CA SER A 49 9.73 16.91 -5.39
C SER A 49 8.77 16.37 -4.35
N THR A 50 8.35 17.19 -3.39
CA THR A 50 7.34 16.81 -2.40
C THR A 50 6.29 17.91 -2.32
N GLU A 51 5.17 17.70 -2.98
CA GLU A 51 4.03 18.61 -2.92
C GLU A 51 3.15 18.33 -1.69
N VAL A 52 3.00 17.05 -1.33
CA VAL A 52 2.17 16.62 -0.19
C VAL A 52 2.98 15.70 0.71
N SER A 53 2.86 15.89 2.01
CA SER A 53 3.44 14.99 3.02
C SER A 53 2.49 14.82 4.19
N PHE A 54 2.43 13.62 4.74
CA PHE A 54 1.65 13.29 5.94
C PHE A 54 2.14 11.99 6.58
N THR A 55 1.73 11.75 7.83
CA THR A 55 1.93 10.44 8.46
C THR A 55 0.70 9.56 8.23
N PHE A 56 0.92 8.43 7.57
CA PHE A 56 -0.11 7.41 7.37
C PHE A 56 -0.03 6.40 8.53
N LYS A 57 -0.99 6.45 9.42
CA LYS A 57 -1.01 5.63 10.63
C LYS A 57 -1.42 4.19 10.32
N LYS A 58 -0.83 3.24 11.02
CA LYS A 58 -1.18 1.81 10.95
C LYS A 58 -2.68 1.56 11.06
N ALA A 59 -3.35 2.22 12.01
CA ALA A 59 -4.79 2.06 12.21
C ALA A 59 -5.61 2.49 10.99
N ASP A 60 -5.21 3.58 10.32
CA ASP A 60 -5.89 4.09 9.12
C ASP A 60 -5.59 3.20 7.93
N PHE A 61 -4.35 2.68 7.81
CA PHE A 61 -3.99 1.70 6.79
C PHE A 61 -4.82 0.42 6.90
N ALA A 62 -4.91 -0.17 8.10
CA ALA A 62 -5.73 -1.36 8.34
C ALA A 62 -7.22 -1.13 8.00
N ARG A 63 -7.76 0.02 8.40
CA ARG A 63 -9.16 0.39 8.11
C ARG A 63 -9.40 0.60 6.62
N LEU A 64 -8.49 1.29 5.93
CA LEU A 64 -8.55 1.49 4.48
C LEU A 64 -8.57 0.16 3.76
N MET A 65 -7.61 -0.73 4.02
CA MET A 65 -7.48 -2.01 3.34
C MET A 65 -8.67 -2.93 3.64
N LYS A 66 -9.23 -2.88 4.85
CA LYS A 66 -10.47 -3.57 5.18
C LYS A 66 -11.64 -3.04 4.33
N GLY A 67 -11.75 -1.72 4.19
CA GLY A 67 -12.75 -1.08 3.32
C GLY A 67 -12.60 -1.50 1.86
N VAL A 68 -11.38 -1.45 1.32
CA VAL A 68 -11.01 -1.89 -0.04
C VAL A 68 -11.49 -3.32 -0.29
N VAL A 69 -11.16 -4.25 0.60
CA VAL A 69 -11.53 -5.68 0.42
C VAL A 69 -13.03 -5.90 0.60
N THR A 70 -13.62 -5.33 1.66
CA THR A 70 -15.04 -5.56 2.00
C THR A 70 -15.98 -5.00 0.92
N LEU A 71 -15.65 -3.85 0.35
CA LEU A 71 -16.47 -3.16 -0.64
C LEU A 71 -15.98 -3.40 -2.09
N ASN A 72 -14.92 -4.19 -2.27
CA ASN A 72 -14.31 -4.50 -3.56
C ASN A 72 -13.94 -3.23 -4.36
N LEU A 73 -13.19 -2.31 -3.75
CA LEU A 73 -12.84 -1.01 -4.31
C LEU A 73 -11.46 -1.05 -4.98
N PRO A 74 -11.35 -0.74 -6.29
CA PRO A 74 -10.10 -0.88 -7.03
C PRO A 74 -9.15 0.31 -6.90
N ASP A 75 -9.66 1.47 -6.49
CA ASP A 75 -8.91 2.72 -6.48
C ASP A 75 -8.78 3.29 -5.07
N ILE A 76 -7.64 3.93 -4.80
CA ILE A 76 -7.38 4.71 -3.59
C ILE A 76 -7.00 6.12 -4.02
N ALA A 77 -7.47 7.12 -3.27
CA ALA A 77 -7.12 8.51 -3.48
C ALA A 77 -6.72 9.20 -2.18
N VAL A 78 -5.72 10.08 -2.27
CA VAL A 78 -5.46 11.11 -1.25
C VAL A 78 -5.87 12.44 -1.84
N ILE A 79 -6.83 13.09 -1.21
CA ILE A 79 -7.43 14.34 -1.73
C ILE A 79 -7.30 15.43 -0.69
N GLY A 80 -6.81 16.59 -1.10
CA GLY A 80 -6.87 17.85 -0.34
C GLY A 80 -7.81 18.82 -1.02
N ASP A 81 -8.66 19.49 -0.25
CA ASP A 81 -9.62 20.48 -0.75
C ASP A 81 -9.26 21.95 -0.34
N GLY A 82 -8.05 22.14 0.20
CA GLY A 82 -7.59 23.42 0.73
C GLY A 82 -7.98 23.66 2.19
N LYS A 83 -8.61 22.69 2.85
CA LYS A 83 -8.95 22.71 4.29
C LYS A 83 -8.66 21.36 4.93
N THR A 84 -9.13 20.29 4.32
CA THR A 84 -9.07 18.94 4.87
C THR A 84 -8.42 17.99 3.87
N MET A 85 -7.58 17.11 4.37
CA MET A 85 -7.01 16.00 3.60
C MET A 85 -7.74 14.72 3.94
N ARG A 86 -8.15 13.97 2.93
CA ARG A 86 -8.91 12.73 3.05
C ARG A 86 -8.26 11.59 2.27
N LEU A 87 -8.33 10.41 2.84
CA LEU A 87 -7.97 9.16 2.20
C LEU A 87 -9.25 8.43 1.80
N ILE A 88 -9.38 8.09 0.53
CA ILE A 88 -10.62 7.60 -0.05
C ILE A 88 -10.33 6.29 -0.79
N ALA A 89 -11.21 5.30 -0.61
CA ALA A 89 -11.27 4.14 -1.49
C ALA A 89 -12.61 4.16 -2.24
N ASP A 90 -12.56 4.00 -3.57
CA ASP A 90 -13.75 4.00 -4.43
C ASP A 90 -13.50 3.19 -5.72
N ASP A 91 -14.47 3.19 -6.62
CA ASP A 91 -14.31 2.81 -8.02
C ASP A 91 -14.55 4.04 -8.89
N ARG A 92 -13.49 4.71 -9.31
CA ARG A 92 -13.55 5.93 -10.11
C ARG A 92 -14.24 5.76 -11.47
N LYS A 93 -14.35 4.54 -11.98
CA LYS A 93 -15.03 4.21 -13.23
C LYS A 93 -16.52 4.01 -13.06
N ASN A 94 -16.98 3.73 -11.83
CA ASN A 94 -18.37 3.47 -11.52
C ASN A 94 -18.91 4.50 -10.52
N LYS A 95 -19.62 5.50 -11.00
CA LYS A 95 -20.20 6.57 -10.16
C LYS A 95 -21.24 6.08 -9.15
N ALA A 96 -21.78 4.88 -9.32
CA ALA A 96 -22.72 4.24 -8.38
C ALA A 96 -22.02 3.32 -7.37
N SER A 97 -20.69 3.26 -7.40
CA SER A 97 -19.89 2.44 -6.48
C SER A 97 -20.02 2.90 -5.02
N ASN A 98 -19.83 1.94 -4.13
CA ASN A 98 -19.61 2.25 -2.72
C ASN A 98 -18.31 3.07 -2.57
N LYS A 99 -18.22 3.78 -1.45
CA LYS A 99 -17.06 4.60 -1.10
C LYS A 99 -16.75 4.44 0.38
N PHE A 100 -15.48 4.41 0.69
CA PHE A 100 -14.99 4.46 2.06
C PHE A 100 -13.99 5.61 2.19
N ASP A 101 -14.10 6.42 3.23
CA ASP A 101 -13.19 7.53 3.43
C ASP A 101 -12.74 7.69 4.88
N ILE A 102 -11.54 8.25 5.05
CA ILE A 102 -10.92 8.58 6.34
C ILE A 102 -10.38 9.99 6.24
N GLU A 103 -10.63 10.82 7.23
CA GLU A 103 -9.99 12.12 7.36
C GLU A 103 -8.58 11.95 7.92
N LEU A 104 -7.59 12.52 7.23
CA LEU A 104 -6.18 12.47 7.62
C LEU A 104 -5.72 13.70 8.40
N GLY A 105 -6.45 14.81 8.30
CA GLY A 105 -6.16 16.08 8.97
C GLY A 105 -6.37 17.30 8.08
N GLU A 106 -5.83 18.42 8.51
CA GLU A 106 -5.94 19.70 7.78
C GLU A 106 -4.87 19.80 6.67
N THR A 107 -5.20 20.55 5.62
CA THR A 107 -4.28 20.91 4.54
C THR A 107 -4.69 22.23 3.90
N ASP A 108 -3.74 23.05 3.55
CA ASP A 108 -3.93 24.30 2.79
C ASP A 108 -3.85 24.06 1.25
N LYS A 109 -3.61 22.80 0.84
CA LYS A 109 -3.38 22.43 -0.55
C LYS A 109 -4.61 21.79 -1.18
N THR A 110 -4.83 22.09 -2.46
CA THR A 110 -5.83 21.44 -3.30
C THR A 110 -5.12 20.48 -4.25
N PHE A 111 -5.41 19.20 -4.13
CA PHE A 111 -4.81 18.16 -4.95
C PHE A 111 -5.65 16.88 -4.96
N LYS A 112 -5.38 16.01 -5.94
CA LYS A 112 -5.95 14.65 -6.04
C LYS A 112 -4.86 13.69 -6.47
N ALA A 113 -4.39 12.86 -5.57
CA ALA A 113 -3.42 11.82 -5.84
C ALA A 113 -4.11 10.45 -5.89
N PHE A 114 -4.13 9.83 -7.07
CA PHE A 114 -4.82 8.56 -7.32
C PHE A 114 -3.84 7.39 -7.40
N PHE A 115 -4.26 6.26 -6.86
CA PHE A 115 -3.50 5.01 -6.82
C PHE A 115 -4.39 3.81 -7.15
N LYS A 116 -3.78 2.70 -7.58
CA LYS A 116 -4.44 1.41 -7.59
C LYS A 116 -4.32 0.73 -6.22
N ALA A 117 -5.44 0.22 -5.70
CA ALA A 117 -5.47 -0.45 -4.41
C ALA A 117 -4.54 -1.68 -4.39
N GLU A 118 -4.36 -2.37 -5.52
CA GLU A 118 -3.46 -3.51 -5.66
C GLU A 118 -1.98 -3.18 -5.42
N ASN A 119 -1.59 -1.91 -5.51
CA ASN A 119 -0.21 -1.45 -5.25
C ASN A 119 0.06 -1.22 -3.76
N PHE A 120 -0.96 -1.25 -2.90
CA PHE A 120 -0.83 -1.08 -1.45
C PHE A 120 -0.51 -2.40 -0.71
N LYS A 121 0.26 -3.29 -1.35
CA LYS A 121 0.75 -4.53 -0.74
C LYS A 121 1.96 -4.26 0.16
N MET A 122 1.77 -3.35 1.12
CA MET A 122 2.79 -2.96 2.09
C MET A 122 2.57 -3.69 3.43
N LEU A 123 3.61 -3.74 4.25
CA LEU A 123 3.46 -4.17 5.64
C LEU A 123 2.54 -3.19 6.37
N GLU A 124 1.67 -3.72 7.23
CA GLU A 124 0.77 -2.90 8.05
C GLU A 124 1.56 -2.25 9.18
N ASP A 125 1.84 -0.95 9.05
CA ASP A 125 2.64 -0.16 9.98
C ASP A 125 2.39 1.34 9.79
N ASP A 126 3.07 2.20 10.57
CA ASP A 126 3.10 3.64 10.39
C ASP A 126 4.10 4.04 9.29
N TYR A 127 3.73 4.99 8.44
CA TYR A 127 4.57 5.49 7.35
C TYR A 127 4.62 7.01 7.31
N ASP A 128 5.81 7.57 7.07
CA ASP A 128 5.93 8.93 6.56
C ASP A 128 5.79 8.88 5.04
N VAL A 129 4.82 9.65 4.53
CA VAL A 129 4.44 9.65 3.12
C VAL A 129 4.80 10.97 2.48
N ALA A 130 5.45 10.90 1.33
CA ALA A 130 5.69 12.03 0.44
C ALA A 130 5.08 11.74 -0.94
N ILE A 131 4.40 12.72 -1.52
CA ILE A 131 3.77 12.59 -2.85
C ILE A 131 4.28 13.72 -3.75
N SER A 132 4.70 13.36 -4.96
CA SER A 132 5.18 14.28 -5.98
C SER A 132 4.17 14.45 -7.12
N LYS A 133 4.07 15.68 -7.64
CA LYS A 133 3.35 15.97 -8.89
C LYS A 133 3.93 15.23 -10.10
N GLN A 134 5.15 14.70 -10.01
CA GLN A 134 5.77 13.85 -11.03
C GLN A 134 5.26 12.40 -10.99
N LYS A 135 4.10 12.16 -10.34
CA LYS A 135 3.37 10.89 -10.30
C LYS A 135 4.11 9.76 -9.59
N ILE A 136 4.87 10.09 -8.57
CA ILE A 136 5.52 9.12 -7.68
C ILE A 136 5.24 9.47 -6.23
N SER A 137 5.12 8.46 -5.40
CA SER A 137 5.04 8.60 -3.95
C SER A 137 6.06 7.72 -3.24
N HIS A 138 6.45 8.14 -2.06
CA HIS A 138 7.42 7.46 -1.22
C HIS A 138 6.83 7.25 0.18
N PHE A 139 6.80 6.01 0.61
CA PHE A 139 6.33 5.57 1.92
C PHE A 139 7.51 5.04 2.70
N VAL A 140 7.93 5.74 3.74
CA VAL A 140 9.03 5.34 4.63
C VAL A 140 8.44 4.77 5.91
N ASN A 141 8.71 3.51 6.18
CA ASN A 141 8.25 2.88 7.42
C ASN A 141 8.96 3.49 8.61
N ARG A 142 8.20 3.81 9.68
CA ARG A 142 8.74 4.50 10.87
C ARG A 142 9.40 3.59 11.88
N THR A 143 9.16 2.28 11.79
CA THR A 143 9.62 1.30 12.78
C THR A 143 10.64 0.31 12.22
N ARG A 144 10.66 0.11 10.91
CA ARG A 144 11.49 -0.87 10.20
C ARG A 144 12.27 -0.23 9.05
N PRO A 145 13.44 -0.76 8.69
CA PRO A 145 14.23 -0.24 7.54
C PRO A 145 13.61 -0.69 6.20
N VAL A 146 12.35 -0.34 5.97
CA VAL A 146 11.58 -0.68 4.77
C VAL A 146 10.97 0.58 4.20
N GLN A 147 10.98 0.70 2.88
CA GLN A 147 10.35 1.78 2.15
C GLN A 147 9.69 1.27 0.88
N TYR A 148 8.66 1.97 0.43
CA TYR A 148 7.92 1.64 -0.78
C TYR A 148 7.82 2.86 -1.69
N TRP A 149 7.97 2.61 -2.98
CA TRP A 149 7.75 3.59 -4.03
C TRP A 149 6.54 3.17 -4.83
N ILE A 150 5.49 3.99 -4.84
CA ILE A 150 4.24 3.69 -5.53
C ILE A 150 3.98 4.79 -6.56
N ALA A 151 3.79 4.37 -7.81
CA ALA A 151 3.40 5.29 -8.87
C ALA A 151 1.96 5.77 -8.67
N LEU A 152 1.70 7.03 -9.01
CA LEU A 152 0.35 7.57 -9.08
C LEU A 152 -0.24 7.32 -10.47
N GLU A 153 -1.57 7.28 -10.50
CA GLU A 153 -2.30 7.26 -11.78
C GLU A 153 -2.11 8.59 -12.53
N PRO A 154 -2.11 8.55 -13.88
CA PRO A 154 -1.88 9.75 -14.72
C PRO A 154 -2.84 10.91 -14.45
N GLU A 155 -4.08 10.62 -14.06
CA GLU A 155 -5.14 11.60 -13.79
C GLU A 155 -4.97 12.36 -12.47
N SER A 156 -3.94 12.05 -11.67
CA SER A 156 -3.64 12.79 -10.43
C SER A 156 -3.35 14.28 -10.75
N GLU A 157 -3.80 15.19 -9.89
CA GLU A 157 -3.76 16.66 -10.05
C GLU A 157 -3.10 17.32 -8.82
N PHE A 158 -2.35 18.44 -9.04
CA PHE A 158 -1.65 19.17 -7.97
C PHE A 158 -1.69 20.67 -8.19
#